data_d3ed1cf6a62d4115134b448f9c6643d0
#
_entry.id   d3ed1cf6a62d4115134b448f9c6643d0
#
_cell.length_a   1.000
_cell.length_b   1.000
_cell.length_c   1.000
_cell.angle_alpha   90.00
_cell.angle_beta   90.00
_cell.angle_gamma   90.00
#
_symmetry.space_group_name_H-M   'P 1'
#
loop_
_entity.id
_entity.type
_entity.pdbx_description
1 polymer ?
#
loop_
_entity_poly.entity_id
_entity_poly.type
_entity_poly.pdbx_seq_one_letter_code
_entity_poly.pdbx_strand_id
1 'polypeptide(L)'
;MTKIISNKINLKNSHIPVLAEEVIKNLNIRDGLTYVDGTYGAGGHTNMILSKAACKVISIDRDPSVKIYADKTRKNFPNNFKLINGN
;
A
#
# COMPACT_ATOMS: atom_id res chain seq x y z
N MET A 1 -4.89 15.24 3.98
CA MET A 1 -6.05 14.34 4.09
C MET A 1 -5.60 12.89 3.98
N THR A 2 -6.23 12.02 4.74
CA THR A 2 -5.89 10.59 4.74
C THR A 2 -7.04 9.79 4.15
N LYS A 3 -6.71 8.87 3.26
CA LYS A 3 -7.68 7.94 2.70
C LYS A 3 -7.33 6.52 3.12
N ILE A 4 -8.35 5.78 3.51
CA ILE A 4 -8.17 4.42 3.97
C ILE A 4 -8.53 3.46 2.86
N ILE A 5 -7.60 2.57 2.53
CA ILE A 5 -7.83 1.55 1.54
C ILE A 5 -8.55 0.39 2.21
N SER A 6 -9.64 -0.03 1.61
CA SER A 6 -10.37 -1.18 2.13
C SER A 6 -9.54 -2.44 1.95
N ASN A 7 -9.35 -3.18 3.02
CA ASN A 7 -8.68 -4.47 2.94
C ASN A 7 -9.67 -5.62 2.73
N LYS A 8 -10.92 -5.27 2.46
CA LYS A 8 -11.91 -6.29 2.13
C LYS A 8 -11.75 -6.83 0.74
N ILE A 9 -11.05 -6.11 -0.10
CA ILE A 9 -10.78 -6.62 -1.43
C ILE A 9 -9.92 -7.84 -1.26
N ASN A 10 -10.50 -8.94 -1.59
CA ASN A 10 -9.83 -10.20 -1.37
C ASN A 10 -8.78 -10.44 -2.42
N LEU A 11 -7.57 -10.22 -2.04
CA LEU A 11 -6.45 -10.43 -2.92
C LEU A 11 -5.75 -11.72 -2.59
N LYS A 12 -6.51 -12.77 -2.38
CA LYS A 12 -5.91 -14.08 -2.22
C LYS A 12 -4.97 -14.37 -3.37
N ASN A 13 -5.40 -13.94 -4.53
CA ASN A 13 -4.57 -13.98 -5.70
C ASN A 13 -3.99 -12.60 -5.90
N SER A 14 -3.17 -12.21 -4.97
CA SER A 14 -2.70 -10.84 -4.86
C SER A 14 -1.97 -10.33 -6.09
N HIS A 15 -1.72 -11.20 -7.02
CA HIS A 15 -1.10 -10.82 -8.28
C HIS A 15 -2.12 -10.51 -9.37
N ILE A 16 -3.38 -10.23 -9.01
CA ILE A 16 -4.38 -9.83 -9.99
C ILE A 16 -4.29 -8.32 -10.17
N PRO A 17 -3.54 -7.86 -11.15
CA PRO A 17 -3.31 -6.43 -11.31
C PRO A 17 -4.53 -5.65 -11.75
N VAL A 18 -5.44 -6.30 -12.46
CA VAL A 18 -6.65 -5.65 -12.92
C VAL A 18 -7.47 -5.11 -11.76
N LEU A 19 -7.67 -5.94 -10.74
CA LEU A 19 -8.45 -5.53 -9.58
C LEU A 19 -7.72 -4.45 -8.78
N ALA A 20 -6.42 -4.59 -8.64
CA ALA A 20 -5.61 -3.60 -7.95
C ALA A 20 -5.67 -2.25 -8.67
N GLU A 21 -5.61 -2.25 -9.99
CA GLU A 21 -5.70 -1.02 -10.77
C GLU A 21 -7.05 -0.33 -10.59
N GLU A 22 -8.12 -1.10 -10.52
CA GLU A 22 -9.46 -0.54 -10.28
C GLU A 22 -9.52 0.17 -8.95
N VAL A 23 -8.97 -0.45 -7.90
CA VAL A 23 -8.94 0.14 -6.58
C VAL A 23 -8.14 1.44 -6.59
N ILE A 24 -6.97 1.40 -7.18
CA ILE A 24 -6.09 2.59 -7.25
C ILE A 24 -6.78 3.71 -8.02
N LYS A 25 -7.43 3.38 -9.12
CA LYS A 25 -8.13 4.38 -9.92
C LYS A 25 -9.24 5.04 -9.11
N ASN A 26 -9.99 4.25 -8.36
CA ASN A 26 -11.10 4.77 -7.56
C ASN A 26 -10.63 5.59 -6.37
N LEU A 27 -9.42 5.38 -5.90
CA LEU A 27 -8.86 6.15 -4.80
C LEU A 27 -8.49 7.57 -5.22
N ASN A 28 -8.33 7.79 -6.51
CA ASN A 28 -7.98 9.12 -7.02
C ASN A 28 -6.69 9.63 -6.35
N ILE A 29 -5.62 8.90 -6.57
CA ILE A 29 -4.33 9.17 -5.91
C ILE A 29 -3.81 10.55 -6.31
N ARG A 30 -3.44 11.35 -5.31
CA ARG A 30 -2.96 12.72 -5.51
C ARG A 30 -1.73 13.03 -4.69
N ASP A 31 -0.96 13.99 -5.16
CA ASP A 31 0.20 14.48 -4.43
C ASP A 31 -0.22 15.06 -3.08
N GLY A 32 0.61 14.88 -2.10
CA GLY A 32 0.44 15.48 -0.78
C GLY A 32 -0.53 14.75 0.14
N LEU A 33 -1.23 13.73 -0.34
CA LEU A 33 -2.15 12.98 0.49
C LEU A 33 -1.45 11.82 1.17
N THR A 34 -2.07 11.34 2.24
CA THR A 34 -1.62 10.15 2.95
C THR A 34 -2.68 9.07 2.83
N TYR A 35 -2.24 7.87 2.48
CA TYR A 35 -3.12 6.72 2.33
C TYR A 35 -2.78 5.68 3.38
N VAL A 36 -3.79 4.97 3.84
CA VAL A 36 -3.57 3.88 4.80
C VAL A 36 -3.95 2.58 4.12
N ASP A 37 -2.99 1.67 4.05
CA ASP A 37 -3.18 0.35 3.49
C ASP A 37 -3.33 -0.63 4.66
N GLY A 38 -4.54 -1.10 4.89
CA GLY A 38 -4.85 -1.95 6.03
C GLY A 38 -4.30 -3.36 5.93
N THR A 39 -3.81 -3.76 4.76
CA THR A 39 -3.22 -5.07 4.56
C THR A 39 -2.10 -4.96 3.55
N TYR A 40 -0.89 -4.78 4.06
CA TYR A 40 0.26 -4.59 3.18
C TYR A 40 0.51 -5.82 2.29
N GLY A 41 0.51 -7.01 2.86
CA GLY A 41 0.80 -8.24 2.13
C GLY A 41 2.16 -8.21 1.47
N ALA A 42 2.20 -8.39 0.17
CA ALA A 42 3.45 -8.31 -0.59
C ALA A 42 3.68 -6.91 -1.16
N GLY A 43 2.87 -5.94 -0.78
CA GLY A 43 3.07 -4.55 -1.15
C GLY A 43 2.43 -4.11 -2.45
N GLY A 44 1.54 -4.91 -3.01
CA GLY A 44 0.94 -4.59 -4.30
C GLY A 44 0.26 -3.23 -4.35
N HIS A 45 -0.71 -2.99 -3.48
CA HIS A 45 -1.42 -1.72 -3.43
C HIS A 45 -0.49 -0.58 -3.03
N THR A 46 0.28 -0.80 -1.97
CA THR A 46 1.18 0.24 -1.46
C THR A 46 2.13 0.73 -2.52
N ASN A 47 2.80 -0.19 -3.22
CA ASN A 47 3.76 0.21 -4.24
C ASN A 47 3.08 0.92 -5.41
N MET A 48 1.89 0.49 -5.79
CA MET A 48 1.15 1.16 -6.86
C MET A 48 0.79 2.58 -6.48
N ILE A 49 0.31 2.77 -5.25
CA ILE A 49 -0.05 4.11 -4.77
C ILE A 49 1.18 5.01 -4.77
N LEU A 50 2.28 4.53 -4.20
CA LEU A 50 3.50 5.32 -4.10
C LEU A 50 4.08 5.69 -5.45
N SER A 51 3.85 4.87 -6.46
CA SER A 51 4.34 5.15 -7.80
C SER A 51 3.45 6.09 -8.60
N LYS A 52 2.22 6.35 -8.13
CA LYS A 52 1.27 7.19 -8.87
C LYS A 52 1.42 8.66 -8.60
N ALA A 53 1.88 9.04 -7.41
CA ALA A 53 1.97 10.43 -7.03
C ALA A 53 2.96 10.62 -5.90
N ALA A 54 3.32 11.86 -5.61
CA ALA A 54 4.17 12.20 -4.48
C ALA A 54 3.34 12.21 -3.20
N CYS A 55 2.89 11.04 -2.79
CA CYS A 55 2.03 10.86 -1.63
C CYS A 55 2.74 9.99 -0.60
N LYS A 56 2.07 9.78 0.54
CA LYS A 56 2.58 8.93 1.60
C LYS A 56 1.64 7.76 1.81
N VAL A 57 2.21 6.62 2.22
CA VAL A 57 1.40 5.46 2.56
C VAL A 57 1.85 4.91 3.90
N ILE A 58 0.89 4.69 4.77
CA ILE A 58 1.10 3.99 6.03
C ILE A 58 0.43 2.64 5.87
N SER A 59 1.23 1.59 5.87
CA SER A 59 0.72 0.24 5.68
C SER A 59 0.74 -0.51 7.00
N ILE A 60 -0.24 -1.35 7.19
CA ILE A 60 -0.39 -2.12 8.42
C ILE A 60 -0.46 -3.60 8.07
N ASP A 61 0.28 -4.42 8.79
CA ASP A 61 0.17 -5.86 8.62
C ASP A 61 0.69 -6.54 9.87
N ARG A 62 -0.01 -7.57 10.31
CA ARG A 62 0.38 -8.33 11.49
C ARG A 62 1.42 -9.40 11.18
N ASP A 63 1.50 -9.81 9.94
CA ASP A 63 2.37 -10.90 9.54
C ASP A 63 3.81 -10.41 9.47
N PRO A 64 4.72 -10.95 10.29
CA PRO A 64 6.11 -10.52 10.25
C PRO A 64 6.81 -10.88 8.95
N SER A 65 6.29 -11.82 8.19
CA SER A 65 6.91 -12.22 6.93
C SER A 65 6.85 -11.12 5.86
N VAL A 66 6.01 -10.10 6.07
CA VAL A 66 5.93 -9.00 5.10
C VAL A 66 7.14 -8.08 5.14
N LYS A 67 7.97 -8.17 6.17
CA LYS A 67 9.12 -7.27 6.32
C LYS A 67 10.06 -7.29 5.14
N ILE A 68 10.26 -8.45 4.54
CA ILE A 68 11.15 -8.54 3.39
C ILE A 68 10.64 -7.73 2.22
N TYR A 69 9.33 -7.68 2.03
CA TYR A 69 8.72 -6.87 0.98
C TYR A 69 8.73 -5.39 1.36
N ALA A 70 8.47 -5.11 2.64
CA ALA A 70 8.48 -3.74 3.13
C ALA A 70 9.85 -3.10 3.00
N ASP A 71 10.92 -3.87 3.19
CA ASP A 71 12.26 -3.35 3.01
C ASP A 71 12.49 -2.90 1.58
N LYS A 72 11.97 -3.64 0.61
CA LYS A 72 12.06 -3.25 -0.79
C LYS A 72 11.28 -1.97 -1.06
N THR A 73 10.07 -1.89 -0.54
CA THR A 73 9.24 -0.69 -0.69
C THR A 73 9.94 0.52 -0.08
N ARG A 74 10.49 0.36 1.12
CA ARG A 74 11.19 1.44 1.81
C ARG A 74 12.42 1.90 1.03
N LYS A 75 13.11 0.97 0.40
CA LYS A 75 14.27 1.29 -0.40
C LYS A 75 13.91 2.17 -1.59
N ASN A 76 12.76 1.91 -2.21
CA ASN A 76 12.30 2.67 -3.37
C ASN A 76 11.64 3.98 -2.99
N PHE A 77 11.02 4.03 -1.80
CA PHE A 77 10.26 5.19 -1.35
C PHE A 77 10.64 5.52 0.10
N PRO A 78 11.90 5.92 0.35
CA PRO A 78 12.42 6.02 1.72
C PRO A 78 11.73 7.03 2.62
N ASN A 79 11.14 8.06 2.04
CA ASN A 79 10.52 9.12 2.83
C ASN A 79 9.00 9.08 2.83
N ASN A 80 8.41 8.19 2.05
CA ASN A 80 6.98 8.21 1.81
C ASN A 80 6.25 6.97 2.29
N PHE A 81 6.98 6.01 2.82
CA PHE A 81 6.39 4.74 3.23
C PHE A 81 6.71 4.44 4.69
N LYS A 82 5.69 3.97 5.39
CA LYS A 82 5.86 3.49 6.75
C LYS A 82 5.06 2.20 6.92
N LEU A 83 5.67 1.19 7.51
CA LEU A 83 4.99 -0.04 7.86
C LEU A 83 4.79 -0.09 9.36
N ILE A 84 3.56 -0.34 9.77
CA ILE A 84 3.24 -0.67 11.15
C ILE A 84 3.03 -2.17 11.19
N ASN A 85 3.94 -2.89 11.80
CA ASN A 85 3.90 -4.34 11.86
C ASN A 85 3.42 -4.74 13.25
N GLY A 86 2.28 -5.42 13.28
CA GLY A 86 1.71 -5.83 14.53
C GLY A 86 0.20 -5.59 14.54
N ASN A 87 -0.36 -5.64 15.71
CA ASN A 87 -1.80 -5.49 15.87
C ASN A 87 -2.26 -4.07 15.73
#